data_295a9ae873a421f1e2d1af7db541935c
#
_entry.id   295a9ae873a421f1e2d1af7db541935c
#
_cell.length_a   1.000
_cell.length_b   1.000
_cell.length_c   1.000
_cell.angle_alpha   90.00
_cell.angle_beta   90.00
_cell.angle_gamma   90.00
#
_symmetry.space_group_name_H-M   'P 1'
#
loop_
_entity.id
_entity.type
_entity.pdbx_description
1 polymer ?
#
loop_
_entity_poly.entity_id
_entity_poly.type
_entity_poly.pdbx_seq_one_letter_code
_entity_poly.pdbx_strand_id
1 'polypeptide(L)'
;MRECLVIYVDAALDKNGRAGCGLAVFVRGRAVYTESFGFAHDGGSAQLEAYVCAAALDLAAARWPLHRVVVRTDCAPVVRSRFPSSETFRIAVHEVRERIRRGHRVVRYVSRKANPAHELAREGLKKVVRQGVAVAA
;
A
#
# COMPACT_ATOMS: atom_id res chain seq x y z
N MET A 1 17.93 -20.88 -1.32
CA MET A 1 16.76 -20.26 -1.95
C MET A 1 16.19 -19.20 -1.00
N ARG A 2 15.99 -17.98 -1.49
CA ARG A 2 15.45 -16.90 -0.66
C ARG A 2 13.95 -17.10 -0.46
N GLU A 3 13.47 -16.93 0.76
CA GLU A 3 12.04 -16.96 1.04
C GLU A 3 11.32 -15.80 0.37
N CYS A 4 10.09 -16.03 -0.02
CA CYS A 4 9.22 -15.02 -0.61
C CYS A 4 8.32 -14.41 0.45
N LEU A 5 8.36 -13.10 0.55
CA LEU A 5 7.48 -12.31 1.38
C LEU A 5 6.35 -11.80 0.51
N VAL A 6 5.12 -12.04 0.90
CA VAL A 6 3.95 -11.52 0.19
C VAL A 6 3.30 -10.47 1.08
N ILE A 7 3.20 -9.24 0.59
CA ILE A 7 2.58 -8.15 1.32
C ILE A 7 1.33 -7.70 0.58
N TYR A 8 0.17 -7.88 1.19
CA TYR A 8 -1.07 -7.32 0.70
C TYR A 8 -1.20 -5.91 1.23
N VAL A 9 -1.59 -4.98 0.38
CA VAL A 9 -1.80 -3.58 0.75
C VAL A 9 -3.16 -3.12 0.29
N ASP A 10 -3.75 -2.19 1.01
CA ASP A 10 -4.96 -1.53 0.60
C ASP A 10 -5.04 -0.15 1.25
N ALA A 11 -5.87 0.70 0.68
CA ALA A 11 -6.11 2.04 1.19
C ALA A 11 -7.59 2.37 1.08
N ALA A 12 -8.08 3.13 2.06
CA ALA A 12 -9.44 3.65 2.08
C ALA A 12 -9.37 5.16 2.25
N LEU A 13 -10.15 5.88 1.46
CA LEU A 13 -10.20 7.33 1.51
C LEU A 13 -11.66 7.75 1.71
N ASP A 14 -11.93 8.59 2.71
CA ASP A 14 -13.26 9.12 2.88
C ASP A 14 -13.42 10.47 2.15
N LYS A 15 -14.66 10.95 2.10
CA LYS A 15 -14.99 12.22 1.43
C LYS A 15 -14.44 13.47 2.15
N ASN A 16 -13.95 13.30 3.37
CA ASN A 16 -13.39 14.39 4.18
C ASN A 16 -11.86 14.44 4.14
N GLY A 17 -11.22 13.68 3.23
CA GLY A 17 -9.77 13.68 3.09
C GLY A 17 -9.05 12.93 4.19
N ARG A 18 -9.71 11.96 4.83
CA ARG A 18 -9.08 11.06 5.80
C ARG A 18 -8.78 9.74 5.12
N ALA A 19 -7.59 9.24 5.35
CA ALA A 19 -7.10 8.01 4.73
C ALA A 19 -6.83 6.93 5.76
N GLY A 20 -7.13 5.69 5.40
CA GLY A 20 -6.70 4.51 6.13
C GLY A 20 -5.88 3.61 5.25
N CYS A 21 -4.82 3.03 5.79
CA CYS A 21 -3.96 2.10 5.07
C CYS A 21 -3.85 0.80 5.84
N GLY A 22 -3.75 -0.30 5.11
CA GLY A 22 -3.59 -1.63 5.66
C GLY A 22 -2.47 -2.38 4.97
N LEU A 23 -1.71 -3.13 5.76
CA LEU A 23 -0.62 -3.99 5.32
C LEU A 23 -0.77 -5.34 6.00
N ALA A 24 -0.68 -6.42 5.22
CA ALA A 24 -0.67 -7.79 5.77
C ALA A 24 0.48 -8.56 5.14
N VAL A 25 1.44 -8.97 5.96
CA VAL A 25 2.67 -9.63 5.53
C VAL A 25 2.57 -11.12 5.80
N PHE A 26 2.82 -11.91 4.76
CA PHE A 26 2.75 -13.38 4.79
C PHE A 26 4.08 -13.99 4.39
N VAL A 27 4.49 -15.01 5.11
CA VAL A 27 5.60 -15.90 4.74
C VAL A 27 5.05 -17.33 4.77
N ARG A 28 5.22 -18.05 3.67
CA ARG A 28 4.73 -19.43 3.54
C ARG A 28 3.25 -19.59 3.87
N GLY A 29 2.42 -18.61 3.45
CA GLY A 29 0.99 -18.63 3.69
C GLY A 29 0.56 -18.27 5.11
N ARG A 30 1.49 -17.87 5.97
CA ARG A 30 1.19 -17.46 7.34
C ARG A 30 1.36 -15.96 7.52
N ALA A 31 0.39 -15.33 8.14
CA ALA A 31 0.49 -13.93 8.51
C ALA A 31 1.54 -13.74 9.61
N VAL A 32 2.57 -12.96 9.32
CA VAL A 32 3.65 -12.69 10.26
C VAL A 32 3.65 -11.26 10.79
N TYR A 33 2.90 -10.37 10.13
CA TYR A 33 2.79 -8.96 10.55
C TYR A 33 1.57 -8.35 9.90
N THR A 34 0.84 -7.56 10.66
CA THR A 34 -0.25 -6.73 10.13
C THR A 34 -0.13 -5.33 10.69
N GLU A 35 -0.52 -4.35 9.90
CA GLU A 35 -0.51 -2.96 10.33
C GLU A 35 -1.72 -2.24 9.76
N SER A 36 -2.26 -1.34 10.57
CA SER A 36 -3.41 -0.52 10.22
C SER A 36 -3.14 0.88 10.75
N PHE A 37 -3.11 1.87 9.86
CA PHE A 37 -2.83 3.24 10.24
C PHE A 37 -3.61 4.21 9.38
N GLY A 38 -3.68 5.47 9.81
CA GLY A 38 -4.41 6.48 9.06
C GLY A 38 -3.81 7.86 9.23
N PHE A 39 -4.17 8.76 8.31
CA PHE A 39 -3.69 10.15 8.29
C PHE A 39 -4.59 11.01 7.41
N ALA A 40 -4.40 12.33 7.47
CA ALA A 40 -5.06 13.25 6.55
C ALA A 40 -4.39 13.18 5.18
N HIS A 41 -5.19 13.09 4.12
CA HIS A 41 -4.70 12.96 2.75
C HIS A 41 -5.61 13.73 1.80
N ASP A 42 -5.03 14.66 1.06
CA ASP A 42 -5.76 15.52 0.13
C ASP A 42 -5.62 15.11 -1.34
N GLY A 43 -4.88 14.05 -1.61
CA GLY A 43 -4.70 13.50 -2.97
C GLY A 43 -5.79 12.51 -3.36
N GLY A 44 -5.65 11.94 -4.56
CA GLY A 44 -6.57 10.93 -5.06
C GLY A 44 -6.35 9.55 -4.47
N SER A 45 -7.33 8.67 -4.66
CA SER A 45 -7.27 7.30 -4.15
C SER A 45 -6.14 6.49 -4.79
N ALA A 46 -5.89 6.65 -6.09
CA ALA A 46 -4.81 5.94 -6.78
C ALA A 46 -3.44 6.36 -6.27
N GLN A 47 -3.25 7.65 -5.97
CA GLN A 47 -2.02 8.16 -5.36
C GLN A 47 -1.81 7.53 -3.98
N LEU A 48 -2.86 7.42 -3.18
CA LEU A 48 -2.82 6.80 -1.86
C LEU A 48 -2.45 5.32 -1.95
N GLU A 49 -3.01 4.61 -2.93
CA GLU A 49 -2.67 3.20 -3.18
C GLU A 49 -1.19 3.03 -3.56
N ALA A 50 -0.67 3.92 -4.39
CA ALA A 50 0.75 3.92 -4.72
C ALA A 50 1.62 4.20 -3.49
N TYR A 51 1.20 5.12 -2.65
CA TYR A 51 1.87 5.43 -1.39
C TYR A 51 1.99 4.19 -0.49
N VAL A 52 0.90 3.46 -0.30
CA VAL A 52 0.94 2.28 0.57
C VAL A 52 1.80 1.15 -0.03
N CYS A 53 1.84 1.02 -1.35
CA CYS A 53 2.76 0.10 -2.02
C CYS A 53 4.22 0.46 -1.71
N ALA A 54 4.58 1.74 -1.82
CA ALA A 54 5.93 2.22 -1.51
C ALA A 54 6.27 1.98 -0.04
N ALA A 55 5.34 2.25 0.86
CA ALA A 55 5.52 2.01 2.30
C ALA A 55 5.77 0.53 2.60
N ALA A 56 5.05 -0.37 1.92
CA ALA A 56 5.25 -1.81 2.06
C ALA A 56 6.65 -2.24 1.60
N LEU A 57 7.11 -1.69 0.48
CA LEU A 57 8.45 -1.99 -0.04
C LEU A 57 9.53 -1.47 0.91
N ASP A 58 9.35 -0.31 1.51
CA ASP A 58 10.28 0.24 2.49
C ASP A 58 10.30 -0.59 3.77
N LEU A 59 9.14 -1.03 4.25
CA LEU A 59 9.04 -1.91 5.40
C LEU A 59 9.80 -3.21 5.16
N ALA A 60 9.60 -3.82 3.99
CA ALA A 60 10.29 -5.05 3.62
C ALA A 60 11.81 -4.85 3.56
N ALA A 61 12.26 -3.74 2.99
CA ALA A 61 13.69 -3.43 2.91
C ALA A 61 14.32 -3.28 4.30
N ALA A 62 13.58 -2.69 5.25
CA ALA A 62 14.07 -2.47 6.61
C ALA A 62 14.07 -3.75 7.45
N ARG A 63 13.03 -4.56 7.35
CA ARG A 63 12.82 -5.70 8.26
C ARG A 63 13.15 -7.06 7.65
N TRP A 64 13.04 -7.19 6.34
CA TRP A 64 13.29 -8.46 5.62
C TRP A 64 14.18 -8.21 4.40
N PRO A 65 15.41 -7.68 4.59
CA PRO A 65 16.23 -7.21 3.45
C PRO A 65 16.68 -8.30 2.50
N LEU A 66 16.68 -9.56 2.94
CA LEU A 66 17.15 -10.68 2.13
C LEU A 66 16.03 -11.46 1.46
N HIS A 67 14.77 -11.11 1.73
CA HIS A 67 13.62 -11.79 1.15
C HIS A 67 13.32 -11.28 -0.26
N ARG A 68 12.79 -12.17 -1.10
CA ARG A 68 12.08 -11.75 -2.31
C ARG A 68 10.75 -11.19 -1.88
N VAL A 69 10.29 -10.10 -2.50
CA VAL A 69 9.08 -9.40 -2.08
C VAL A 69 8.09 -9.30 -3.22
N VAL A 70 6.86 -9.73 -2.97
CA VAL A 70 5.72 -9.51 -3.84
C VAL A 70 4.72 -8.65 -3.08
N VAL A 71 4.50 -7.44 -3.55
CA VAL A 71 3.43 -6.57 -3.04
C VAL A 71 2.19 -6.79 -3.89
N ARG A 72 1.04 -7.03 -3.27
CA ARG A 72 -0.23 -7.24 -3.95
C ARG A 72 -1.19 -6.12 -3.63
N THR A 73 -1.67 -5.47 -4.67
CA THR A 73 -2.62 -4.35 -4.59
C THR A 73 -3.82 -4.61 -5.50
N ASP A 74 -5.00 -4.13 -5.11
CA ASP A 74 -6.18 -4.19 -5.97
C ASP A 74 -6.35 -2.93 -6.84
N CYS A 75 -5.39 -2.03 -6.81
CA CYS A 75 -5.38 -0.84 -7.66
C CYS A 75 -4.67 -1.12 -8.98
N ALA A 76 -5.42 -1.49 -10.02
CA ALA A 76 -4.85 -1.81 -11.32
C ALA A 76 -4.01 -0.67 -11.93
N PRO A 77 -4.39 0.61 -11.81
CA PRO A 77 -3.56 1.71 -12.34
C PRO A 77 -2.14 1.75 -11.75
N VAL A 78 -1.94 1.39 -10.50
CA VAL A 78 -0.59 1.35 -9.90
C VAL A 78 0.28 0.31 -10.59
N VAL A 79 -0.31 -0.83 -10.95
CA VAL A 79 0.43 -1.95 -11.54
C VAL A 79 0.64 -1.75 -13.05
N ARG A 80 -0.37 -1.26 -13.76
CA ARG A 80 -0.47 -1.34 -15.22
C ARG A 80 -0.36 0.00 -15.95
N SER A 81 -0.48 1.13 -15.26
CA SER A 81 -0.49 2.43 -15.94
C SER A 81 0.90 2.78 -16.47
N ARG A 82 1.00 2.93 -17.79
CA ARG A 82 2.22 3.43 -18.44
C ARG A 82 2.24 4.95 -18.50
N PHE A 83 1.06 5.57 -18.56
CA PHE A 83 0.89 7.00 -18.69
C PHE A 83 -0.12 7.48 -17.64
N PRO A 84 0.33 7.67 -16.38
CA PRO A 84 -0.55 8.17 -15.33
C PRO A 84 -1.18 9.50 -15.70
N SER A 85 -2.47 9.64 -15.39
CA SER A 85 -3.29 10.80 -15.82
C SER A 85 -2.98 12.10 -15.09
N SER A 86 -2.38 12.03 -13.90
CA SER A 86 -2.03 13.21 -13.13
C SER A 86 -0.55 13.19 -12.74
N GLU A 87 0.02 14.39 -12.53
CA GLU A 87 1.42 14.51 -12.11
C GLU A 87 1.65 13.90 -10.73
N THR A 88 0.74 14.14 -9.79
CA THR A 88 0.86 13.60 -8.43
C THR A 88 0.85 12.08 -8.42
N PHE A 89 -0.02 11.47 -9.23
CA PHE A 89 -0.05 10.02 -9.37
C PHE A 89 1.22 9.50 -10.07
N ARG A 90 1.69 10.21 -11.10
CA ARG A 90 2.93 9.86 -11.80
C ARG A 90 4.12 9.83 -10.85
N ILE A 91 4.25 10.83 -9.99
CA ILE A 91 5.32 10.89 -8.98
C ILE A 91 5.22 9.71 -8.02
N ALA A 92 4.01 9.40 -7.54
CA ALA A 92 3.79 8.28 -6.62
C ALA A 92 4.13 6.94 -7.26
N VAL A 93 3.75 6.72 -8.51
CA VAL A 93 4.10 5.49 -9.26
C VAL A 93 5.60 5.40 -9.48
N HIS A 94 6.25 6.54 -9.79
CA HIS A 94 7.71 6.57 -9.93
C HIS A 94 8.42 6.11 -8.66
N GLU A 95 7.95 6.53 -7.50
CA GLU A 95 8.49 6.11 -6.21
C GLU A 95 8.38 4.60 -6.02
N VAL A 96 7.26 4.00 -6.42
CA VAL A 96 7.08 2.55 -6.38
C VAL A 96 8.09 1.88 -7.32
N ARG A 97 8.23 2.35 -8.54
CA ARG A 97 9.13 1.78 -9.55
C ARG A 97 10.59 1.88 -9.14
N GLU A 98 11.00 2.96 -8.51
CA GLU A 98 12.36 3.11 -7.99
C GLU A 98 12.69 2.04 -6.95
N ARG A 99 11.73 1.72 -6.08
CA ARG A 99 11.91 0.67 -5.08
C ARG A 99 11.97 -0.72 -5.71
N ILE A 100 11.19 -0.96 -6.76
CA ILE A 100 11.21 -2.22 -7.51
C ILE A 100 12.59 -2.43 -8.16
N ARG A 101 13.19 -1.38 -8.70
CA ARG A 101 14.51 -1.45 -9.36
C ARG A 101 15.63 -1.89 -8.43
N ARG A 102 15.45 -1.81 -7.12
CA ARG A 102 16.46 -2.27 -6.16
C ARG A 102 16.60 -3.79 -6.11
N GLY A 103 15.78 -4.52 -6.88
CA GLY A 103 15.89 -5.96 -7.10
C GLY A 103 15.08 -6.81 -6.15
N HIS A 104 14.68 -7.99 -6.63
CA HIS A 104 13.92 -9.00 -5.89
C HIS A 104 12.56 -8.53 -5.36
N ARG A 105 11.98 -7.51 -6.01
CA ARG A 105 10.72 -6.90 -5.62
C ARG A 105 9.84 -6.72 -6.83
N VAL A 106 8.56 -7.05 -6.68
CA VAL A 106 7.55 -6.82 -7.71
C VAL A 106 6.25 -6.36 -7.07
N VAL A 107 5.43 -5.66 -7.84
CA VAL A 107 4.06 -5.30 -7.47
C VAL A 107 3.12 -6.00 -8.43
N ARG A 108 2.13 -6.72 -7.90
CA ARG A 108 1.16 -7.51 -8.67
C ARG A 108 -0.25 -7.11 -8.30
N TYR A 109 -1.16 -7.32 -9.23
CA TYR A 109 -2.59 -7.12 -9.00
C TYR A 109 -3.18 -8.29 -8.23
N VAL A 110 -4.10 -7.99 -7.33
CA VAL A 110 -4.96 -8.97 -6.66
C VAL A 110 -6.38 -8.41 -6.68
N SER A 111 -7.38 -9.29 -6.78
CA SER A 111 -8.76 -8.83 -6.72
C SER A 111 -9.10 -8.31 -5.32
N ARG A 112 -10.02 -7.35 -5.27
CA ARG A 112 -10.46 -6.77 -4.00
C ARG A 112 -10.97 -7.84 -3.03
N LYS A 113 -11.71 -8.82 -3.53
CA LYS A 113 -12.26 -9.92 -2.72
C LYS A 113 -11.17 -10.79 -2.09
N ALA A 114 -10.03 -10.90 -2.74
CA ALA A 114 -8.90 -11.74 -2.29
C ALA A 114 -7.85 -10.92 -1.53
N ASN A 115 -8.12 -9.66 -1.20
CA ASN A 115 -7.15 -8.79 -0.52
C ASN A 115 -7.44 -8.70 0.98
N PRO A 116 -6.66 -9.40 1.84
CA PRO A 116 -6.87 -9.37 3.28
C PRO A 116 -6.55 -8.00 3.91
N ALA A 117 -5.86 -7.10 3.21
CA ALA A 117 -5.56 -5.76 3.70
C ALA A 117 -6.77 -4.83 3.67
N HIS A 118 -7.86 -5.20 2.99
CA HIS A 118 -9.05 -4.36 2.86
C HIS A 118 -9.62 -3.95 4.23
N GLU A 119 -9.83 -4.92 5.11
CA GLU A 119 -10.36 -4.64 6.46
C GLU A 119 -9.36 -3.84 7.30
N LEU A 120 -8.05 -4.07 7.11
CA LEU A 120 -7.03 -3.31 7.81
C LEU A 120 -7.04 -1.83 7.39
N ALA A 121 -7.26 -1.55 6.11
CA ALA A 121 -7.38 -0.18 5.62
C ALA A 121 -8.60 0.52 6.23
N ARG A 122 -9.73 -0.18 6.32
CA ARG A 122 -10.94 0.35 6.95
C ARG A 122 -10.72 0.62 8.45
N GLU A 123 -10.03 -0.27 9.14
CA GLU A 123 -9.65 -0.06 10.54
C GLU A 123 -8.76 1.16 10.71
N GLY A 124 -7.80 1.37 9.81
CA GLY A 124 -6.95 2.56 9.81
C GLY A 124 -7.77 3.84 9.67
N LEU A 125 -8.75 3.84 8.78
CA LEU A 125 -9.64 4.96 8.58
C LEU A 125 -10.48 5.25 9.84
N LYS A 126 -11.01 4.21 10.49
CA LYS A 126 -11.74 4.35 11.75
C LYS A 126 -10.89 4.95 12.86
N LYS A 127 -9.62 4.57 12.94
CA LYS A 127 -8.67 5.13 13.93
C LYS A 127 -8.51 6.64 13.76
N VAL A 128 -8.36 7.10 12.52
CA VAL A 128 -8.23 8.53 12.22
C VAL A 128 -9.50 9.29 12.61
N VAL A 129 -10.66 8.74 12.27
CA VAL A 129 -11.95 9.35 12.61
C VAL A 129 -12.11 9.46 14.13
N ARG A 130 -11.80 8.39 14.87
CA ARG A 130 -11.91 8.38 16.33
C ARG A 130 -10.95 9.34 17.02
N GLN A 131 -9.75 9.54 16.43
CA GLN A 131 -8.75 10.47 16.97
C GLN A 131 -9.07 11.92 16.68
N GLY A 132 -10.12 12.18 15.89
CA GLY A 132 -10.50 13.55 15.54
C GLY A 132 -9.44 14.29 14.75
N VAL A 133 -8.70 13.57 13.90
CA VAL A 133 -7.65 14.20 13.08
C VAL A 133 -8.27 15.28 12.20
N ALA A 134 -7.78 16.52 12.35
CA ALA A 134 -8.27 17.62 11.56
C ALA A 134 -7.84 17.45 10.11
N VAL A 135 -8.81 17.63 9.21
CA VAL A 135 -8.54 17.66 7.76
C VAL A 135 -8.06 19.06 7.44
N ALA A 136 -6.97 19.17 6.70
CA ALA A 136 -6.50 20.47 6.20
C ALA A 136 -7.58 21.09 5.31
N ALA A 137 -8.01 22.28 5.65
CA ALA A 137 -9.02 22.99 4.91
C ALA A 137 -8.50 23.42 3.53
#